data_d1d40649d4cb68e516489063cea99553
#
_entry.id   d1d40649d4cb68e516489063cea99553
#
_cell.length_a   1.000
_cell.length_b   1.000
_cell.length_c   1.000
_cell.angle_alpha   90.00
_cell.angle_beta   90.00
_cell.angle_gamma   90.00
#
_symmetry.space_group_name_H-M   'P 1'
#
loop_
_entity.id
_entity.type
_entity.pdbx_description
1 polymer ?
#
loop_
_entity_poly.entity_id
_entity_poly.type
_entity_poly.pdbx_seq_one_letter_code
_entity_poly.pdbx_strand_id
1 'polypeptide(L)'
;MYYYSLPYHFEREPEDSLYSGELMISANIDRTVESTRQAIVDLRALIHWIKANKKGPVIIVGVSLGGWVTNLIATLESQIDVVVSIFYANRLSYSIWNTIPGKYIREELEQNGVAYEDLIKYWDITDPSQALPKVNKDNILLISAKHDQYIDLKDADYLWESWGKPTRYLYNCGHSGIVLCRKKLANDTLSFIRERIHTGKPGSVHL
;
A
#
# COMPACT_ATOMS: atom_id res chain seq x y z
N MET A 1 -4.14 18.55 3.19
CA MET A 1 -4.20 17.09 3.29
C MET A 1 -5.39 16.61 2.47
N TYR A 2 -5.24 15.54 1.73
CA TYR A 2 -6.29 14.94 0.91
C TYR A 2 -6.49 13.51 1.40
N TYR A 3 -7.73 13.06 1.44
CA TYR A 3 -8.10 11.66 1.64
C TYR A 3 -8.51 11.11 0.28
N TYR A 4 -7.97 9.95 -0.06
CA TYR A 4 -8.29 9.24 -1.28
C TYR A 4 -9.08 7.98 -0.93
N SER A 5 -10.33 7.91 -1.37
CA SER A 5 -11.18 6.73 -1.24
C SER A 5 -10.87 5.76 -2.37
N LEU A 6 -10.52 4.53 -2.02
CA LEU A 6 -10.29 3.46 -2.98
C LEU A 6 -11.58 3.10 -3.73
N PRO A 7 -11.51 2.50 -4.93
CA PRO A 7 -12.69 1.96 -5.59
C PRO A 7 -13.51 1.07 -4.65
N TYR A 8 -14.80 1.11 -4.75
CA TYR A 8 -15.75 0.36 -3.92
C TYR A 8 -15.72 0.66 -2.40
N HIS A 9 -15.08 1.77 -1.99
CA HIS A 9 -15.03 2.17 -0.59
C HIS A 9 -15.81 3.47 -0.34
N PHE A 10 -16.47 3.56 0.82
CA PHE A 10 -17.17 4.74 1.30
C PHE A 10 -18.15 5.29 0.23
N GLU A 11 -17.99 6.54 -0.18
CA GLU A 11 -18.81 7.21 -1.20
C GLU A 11 -18.71 6.60 -2.61
N ARG A 12 -17.81 5.65 -2.82
CA ARG A 12 -17.64 4.87 -4.06
C ARG A 12 -18.22 3.45 -3.96
N GLU A 13 -18.89 3.15 -2.85
CA GLU A 13 -19.50 1.86 -2.60
C GLU A 13 -20.81 1.74 -3.39
N PRO A 14 -21.04 0.64 -4.16
CA PRO A 14 -22.33 0.36 -4.78
C PRO A 14 -23.42 0.09 -3.76
N GLU A 15 -24.68 0.40 -4.13
CA GLU A 15 -25.83 0.23 -3.23
C GLU A 15 -26.10 -1.24 -2.83
N ASP A 16 -25.68 -2.19 -3.66
CA ASP A 16 -25.83 -3.63 -3.46
C ASP A 16 -24.63 -4.30 -2.76
N SER A 17 -23.64 -3.53 -2.35
CA SER A 17 -22.47 -4.03 -1.60
C SER A 17 -22.87 -4.38 -0.17
N LEU A 18 -22.37 -5.50 0.36
CA LEU A 18 -22.62 -5.93 1.73
C LEU A 18 -21.82 -5.12 2.76
N TYR A 19 -20.63 -4.63 2.36
CA TYR A 19 -19.78 -3.78 3.19
C TYR A 19 -18.79 -3.01 2.31
N SER A 20 -18.30 -1.92 2.83
CA SER A 20 -17.35 -1.04 2.15
C SER A 20 -16.07 -1.79 1.76
N GLY A 21 -15.74 -1.76 0.47
CA GLY A 21 -14.56 -2.40 -0.09
C GLY A 21 -14.72 -3.86 -0.52
N GLU A 22 -15.90 -4.47 -0.33
CA GLU A 22 -16.18 -5.87 -0.69
C GLU A 22 -15.74 -6.21 -2.12
N LEU A 23 -16.05 -5.33 -3.05
CA LEU A 23 -15.86 -5.59 -4.47
C LEU A 23 -14.46 -5.21 -4.99
N MET A 24 -13.61 -4.60 -4.17
CA MET A 24 -12.27 -4.19 -4.61
C MET A 24 -11.33 -5.39 -4.78
N ILE A 25 -11.39 -6.35 -3.85
CA ILE A 25 -10.64 -7.60 -3.90
C ILE A 25 -11.63 -8.73 -3.67
N SER A 26 -11.77 -9.62 -4.66
CA SER A 26 -12.77 -10.69 -4.63
C SER A 26 -12.32 -11.87 -5.49
N ALA A 27 -13.08 -12.96 -5.49
CA ALA A 27 -12.86 -14.09 -6.37
C ALA A 27 -13.09 -13.79 -7.86
N ASN A 28 -13.70 -12.66 -8.18
CA ASN A 28 -13.73 -12.16 -9.56
C ASN A 28 -12.35 -11.55 -9.89
N ILE A 29 -11.51 -12.34 -10.56
CA ILE A 29 -10.12 -12.04 -10.88
C ILE A 29 -10.02 -10.75 -11.70
N ASP A 30 -10.81 -10.62 -12.76
CA ASP A 30 -10.78 -9.46 -13.67
C ASP A 30 -11.20 -8.18 -12.95
N ARG A 31 -12.24 -8.24 -12.11
CA ARG A 31 -12.68 -7.10 -11.31
C ARG A 31 -11.61 -6.66 -10.33
N THR A 32 -10.90 -7.57 -9.70
CA THR A 32 -9.80 -7.25 -8.78
C THR A 32 -8.65 -6.53 -9.50
N VAL A 33 -8.28 -6.99 -10.68
CA VAL A 33 -7.25 -6.32 -11.51
C VAL A 33 -7.74 -4.93 -11.96
N GLU A 34 -8.98 -4.84 -12.44
CA GLU A 34 -9.55 -3.58 -12.92
C GLU A 34 -9.74 -2.56 -11.80
N SER A 35 -10.21 -2.96 -10.63
CA SER A 35 -10.32 -2.07 -9.46
C SER A 35 -8.95 -1.58 -8.98
N THR A 36 -7.93 -2.43 -9.03
CA THR A 36 -6.54 -2.05 -8.75
C THR A 36 -6.04 -1.05 -9.77
N ARG A 37 -6.24 -1.31 -11.06
CA ARG A 37 -5.90 -0.38 -12.14
C ARG A 37 -6.58 0.98 -11.95
N GLN A 38 -7.88 0.99 -11.62
CA GLN A 38 -8.63 2.21 -11.38
C GLN A 38 -8.09 2.98 -10.18
N ALA A 39 -7.77 2.29 -9.07
CA ALA A 39 -7.16 2.92 -7.91
C ALA A 39 -5.86 3.65 -8.27
N ILE A 40 -5.01 3.03 -9.07
CA ILE A 40 -3.73 3.63 -9.50
C ILE A 40 -3.94 4.80 -10.46
N VAL A 41 -4.85 4.67 -11.44
CA VAL A 41 -5.15 5.75 -12.40
C VAL A 41 -5.67 6.99 -11.70
N ASP A 42 -6.64 6.83 -10.80
CA ASP A 42 -7.23 7.94 -10.03
C ASP A 42 -6.19 8.61 -9.13
N LEU A 43 -5.39 7.79 -8.43
CA LEU A 43 -4.36 8.32 -7.53
C LEU A 43 -3.26 9.07 -8.30
N ARG A 44 -2.86 8.59 -9.47
CA ARG A 44 -1.94 9.33 -10.37
C ARG A 44 -2.54 10.66 -10.82
N ALA A 45 -3.80 10.65 -11.24
CA ALA A 45 -4.49 11.88 -11.63
C ALA A 45 -4.52 12.90 -10.48
N LEU A 46 -4.80 12.44 -9.24
CA LEU A 46 -4.77 13.28 -8.05
C LEU A 46 -3.36 13.84 -7.78
N ILE A 47 -2.31 13.03 -7.88
CA ILE A 47 -0.91 13.46 -7.69
C ILE A 47 -0.55 14.54 -8.71
N HIS A 48 -0.86 14.32 -9.98
CA HIS A 48 -0.58 15.29 -11.05
C HIS A 48 -1.35 16.59 -10.84
N TRP A 49 -2.63 16.50 -10.44
CA TRP A 49 -3.40 17.68 -10.11
C TRP A 49 -2.82 18.46 -8.92
N ILE A 50 -2.39 17.76 -7.85
CA ILE A 50 -1.74 18.38 -6.68
C ILE A 50 -0.46 19.08 -7.12
N LYS A 51 0.41 18.43 -7.89
CA LYS A 51 1.67 19.04 -8.37
C LYS A 51 1.43 20.26 -9.26
N ALA A 52 0.40 20.25 -10.09
CA ALA A 52 0.05 21.39 -10.94
C ALA A 52 -0.57 22.57 -10.17
N ASN A 53 -1.30 22.34 -9.09
CA ASN A 53 -2.12 23.34 -8.42
C ASN A 53 -1.64 23.72 -7.01
N LYS A 54 -0.71 22.97 -6.43
CA LYS A 54 -0.21 23.18 -5.05
C LYS A 54 1.30 23.22 -5.03
N LYS A 55 1.83 24.03 -4.11
CA LYS A 55 3.27 24.09 -3.85
C LYS A 55 3.64 23.16 -2.71
N GLY A 56 4.82 22.56 -2.79
CA GLY A 56 5.39 21.72 -1.76
C GLY A 56 5.50 20.23 -2.13
N PRO A 57 6.03 19.42 -1.23
CA PRO A 57 6.23 18.00 -1.47
C PRO A 57 4.90 17.23 -1.48
N VAL A 58 4.86 16.17 -2.27
CA VAL A 58 3.78 15.17 -2.26
C VAL A 58 4.21 13.98 -1.41
N ILE A 59 3.47 13.75 -0.34
CA ILE A 59 3.70 12.66 0.59
C ILE A 59 2.49 11.72 0.51
N ILE A 60 2.74 10.44 0.33
CA ILE A 60 1.68 9.42 0.35
C ILE A 60 1.85 8.56 1.60
N VAL A 61 0.76 8.41 2.34
CA VAL A 61 0.69 7.53 3.51
C VAL A 61 -0.48 6.58 3.32
N GLY A 62 -0.20 5.29 3.34
CA GLY A 62 -1.24 4.25 3.25
C GLY A 62 -1.15 3.25 4.39
N VAL A 63 -2.31 2.72 4.79
CA VAL A 63 -2.45 1.72 5.85
C VAL A 63 -3.12 0.48 5.29
N SER A 64 -2.61 -0.71 5.64
CA SER A 64 -3.18 -2.00 5.24
C SER A 64 -3.37 -2.08 3.72
N LEU A 65 -4.58 -2.23 3.21
CA LEU A 65 -4.90 -2.17 1.78
C LEU A 65 -4.42 -0.87 1.12
N GLY A 66 -4.57 0.27 1.80
CA GLY A 66 -4.01 1.55 1.34
C GLY A 66 -2.48 1.56 1.30
N GLY A 67 -1.81 0.81 2.18
CA GLY A 67 -0.36 0.60 2.15
C GLY A 67 0.09 -0.18 0.91
N TRP A 68 -0.65 -1.22 0.54
CA TRP A 68 -0.41 -1.96 -0.70
C TRP A 68 -0.57 -1.08 -1.95
N VAL A 69 -1.66 -0.29 -2.04
CA VAL A 69 -1.85 0.68 -3.14
C VAL A 69 -0.74 1.74 -3.14
N THR A 70 -0.30 2.19 -1.96
CA THR A 70 0.83 3.12 -1.82
C THR A 70 2.13 2.52 -2.36
N ASN A 71 2.36 1.24 -2.15
CA ASN A 71 3.51 0.54 -2.70
C ASN A 71 3.42 0.40 -4.22
N LEU A 72 2.26 0.07 -4.76
CA LEU A 72 2.05 0.01 -6.21
C LEU A 72 2.31 1.38 -6.87
N ILE A 73 1.72 2.45 -6.35
CA ILE A 73 1.90 3.78 -6.95
C ILE A 73 3.36 4.25 -6.86
N ALA A 74 4.11 3.85 -5.82
CA ALA A 74 5.52 4.17 -5.68
C ALA A 74 6.39 3.58 -6.81
N THR A 75 5.99 2.46 -7.43
CA THR A 75 6.68 1.86 -8.59
C THR A 75 6.34 2.55 -9.90
N LEU A 76 5.25 3.31 -9.97
CA LEU A 76 4.70 3.86 -11.20
C LEU A 76 4.84 5.39 -11.31
N GLU A 77 4.95 6.09 -10.17
CA GLU A 77 4.89 7.56 -10.13
C GLU A 77 6.16 8.17 -9.53
N SER A 78 6.82 9.02 -10.30
CA SER A 78 8.07 9.69 -9.90
C SER A 78 7.85 11.04 -9.19
N GLN A 79 6.63 11.56 -9.19
CA GLN A 79 6.31 12.87 -8.59
C GLN A 79 6.00 12.80 -7.09
N ILE A 80 6.22 11.64 -6.47
CA ILE A 80 6.07 11.41 -5.03
C ILE A 80 7.41 11.70 -4.36
N ASP A 81 7.40 12.56 -3.35
CA ASP A 81 8.61 12.94 -2.62
C ASP A 81 8.88 12.01 -1.42
N VAL A 82 7.84 11.54 -0.73
CA VAL A 82 7.96 10.63 0.43
C VAL A 82 6.83 9.59 0.41
N VAL A 83 7.18 8.35 0.69
CA VAL A 83 6.26 7.21 0.80
C VAL A 83 6.30 6.64 2.21
N VAL A 84 5.13 6.42 2.81
CA VAL A 84 4.98 5.70 4.08
C VAL A 84 3.91 4.62 3.93
N SER A 85 4.32 3.36 4.04
CA SER A 85 3.41 2.21 3.99
C SER A 85 3.36 1.51 5.33
N ILE A 86 2.16 1.41 5.89
CA ILE A 86 1.91 0.93 7.25
C ILE A 86 1.12 -0.36 7.19
N PHE A 87 1.66 -1.46 7.74
CA PHE A 87 1.04 -2.78 7.80
C PHE A 87 0.50 -3.23 6.43
N TYR A 88 1.35 -3.12 5.44
CA TYR A 88 1.08 -3.27 4.01
C TYR A 88 1.22 -4.72 3.54
N ALA A 89 0.36 -5.13 2.62
CA ALA A 89 0.56 -6.35 1.83
C ALA A 89 1.55 -6.08 0.68
N ASN A 90 2.11 -7.15 0.13
CA ASN A 90 2.91 -7.12 -1.09
C ASN A 90 2.21 -7.91 -2.19
N ARG A 91 2.30 -9.24 -2.18
CA ARG A 91 1.67 -10.08 -3.19
C ARG A 91 0.22 -10.36 -2.81
N LEU A 92 -0.70 -9.83 -3.62
CA LEU A 92 -2.13 -9.99 -3.35
C LEU A 92 -2.55 -11.46 -3.38
N SER A 93 -2.05 -12.23 -4.36
CA SER A 93 -2.28 -13.68 -4.45
C SER A 93 -1.82 -14.42 -3.18
N TYR A 94 -0.63 -14.07 -2.66
CA TYR A 94 -0.10 -14.65 -1.43
C TYR A 94 -0.99 -14.30 -0.22
N SER A 95 -1.38 -13.04 -0.08
CA SER A 95 -2.22 -12.58 1.01
C SER A 95 -3.57 -13.30 1.02
N ILE A 96 -4.23 -13.42 -0.12
CA ILE A 96 -5.52 -14.10 -0.23
C ILE A 96 -5.38 -15.59 0.08
N TRP A 97 -4.31 -16.25 -0.36
CA TRP A 97 -4.15 -17.68 -0.18
C TRP A 97 -3.71 -18.08 1.24
N ASN A 98 -2.89 -17.29 1.88
CA ASN A 98 -2.16 -17.68 3.10
C ASN A 98 -2.59 -16.96 4.37
N THR A 99 -3.46 -15.94 4.30
CA THR A 99 -3.83 -15.14 5.47
C THR A 99 -5.32 -15.19 5.79
N ILE A 100 -5.67 -14.77 7.00
CA ILE A 100 -7.05 -14.85 7.50
C ILE A 100 -8.05 -14.08 6.61
N PRO A 101 -7.80 -12.84 6.18
CA PRO A 101 -8.77 -12.10 5.38
C PRO A 101 -9.10 -12.74 4.04
N GLY A 102 -8.17 -13.50 3.47
CA GLY A 102 -8.35 -14.15 2.18
C GLY A 102 -9.21 -15.41 2.19
N LYS A 103 -9.55 -15.95 3.38
CA LYS A 103 -10.18 -17.26 3.51
C LYS A 103 -11.40 -17.46 2.60
N TYR A 104 -12.37 -16.54 2.65
CA TYR A 104 -13.62 -16.69 1.89
C TYR A 104 -13.41 -16.49 0.39
N ILE A 105 -12.52 -15.57 0.01
CA ILE A 105 -12.15 -15.35 -1.40
C ILE A 105 -11.46 -16.58 -1.95
N ARG A 106 -10.54 -17.20 -1.18
CA ARG A 106 -9.88 -18.46 -1.56
C ARG A 106 -10.87 -19.59 -1.72
N GLU A 107 -11.79 -19.78 -0.77
CA GLU A 107 -12.83 -20.84 -0.85
C GLU A 107 -13.67 -20.69 -2.13
N GLU A 108 -14.03 -19.48 -2.50
CA GLU A 108 -14.78 -19.21 -3.74
C GLU A 108 -13.91 -19.45 -5.00
N LEU A 109 -12.63 -19.06 -4.99
CA LEU A 109 -11.69 -19.34 -6.08
C LEU A 109 -11.53 -20.86 -6.29
N GLU A 110 -11.32 -21.62 -5.21
CA GLU A 110 -11.18 -23.09 -5.25
C GLU A 110 -12.46 -23.76 -5.79
N GLN A 111 -13.65 -23.28 -5.38
CA GLN A 111 -14.93 -23.77 -5.90
C GLN A 111 -15.09 -23.53 -7.40
N ASN A 112 -14.49 -22.45 -7.92
CA ASN A 112 -14.47 -22.13 -9.35
C ASN A 112 -13.28 -22.75 -10.09
N GLY A 113 -12.53 -23.65 -9.47
CA GLY A 113 -11.42 -24.39 -10.08
C GLY A 113 -10.14 -23.58 -10.26
N VAL A 114 -9.98 -22.46 -9.56
CA VAL A 114 -8.77 -21.64 -9.62
C VAL A 114 -7.77 -22.12 -8.56
N ALA A 115 -6.60 -22.54 -9.00
CA ALA A 115 -5.50 -22.91 -8.12
C ALA A 115 -4.63 -21.69 -7.75
N TYR A 116 -3.80 -21.84 -6.70
CA TYR A 116 -2.90 -20.78 -6.27
C TYR A 116 -1.93 -20.34 -7.37
N GLU A 117 -1.39 -21.29 -8.11
CA GLU A 117 -0.45 -21.07 -9.21
C GLU A 117 -1.08 -20.25 -10.35
N ASP A 118 -2.38 -20.42 -10.57
CA ASP A 118 -3.11 -19.63 -11.57
C ASP A 118 -3.36 -18.21 -11.05
N LEU A 119 -3.74 -18.07 -9.78
CA LEU A 119 -3.94 -16.77 -9.15
C LEU A 119 -2.66 -15.93 -9.16
N ILE A 120 -1.50 -16.55 -8.92
CA ILE A 120 -0.20 -15.86 -9.03
C ILE A 120 -0.05 -15.27 -10.43
N LYS A 121 -0.31 -16.02 -11.49
CA LYS A 121 -0.16 -15.55 -12.89
C LYS A 121 -1.11 -14.41 -13.24
N TYR A 122 -2.34 -14.46 -12.72
CA TYR A 122 -3.35 -13.42 -12.99
C TYR A 122 -3.10 -12.13 -12.23
N TRP A 123 -2.51 -12.21 -11.03
CA TRP A 123 -2.35 -11.07 -10.14
C TRP A 123 -0.91 -10.59 -9.96
N ASP A 124 0.07 -11.15 -10.66
CA ASP A 124 1.48 -10.72 -10.58
C ASP A 124 1.66 -9.23 -10.92
N ILE A 125 0.87 -8.71 -11.86
CA ILE A 125 0.85 -7.27 -12.21
C ILE A 125 0.46 -6.37 -11.04
N THR A 126 -0.16 -6.93 -10.00
CA THR A 126 -0.57 -6.20 -8.79
C THR A 126 0.46 -6.28 -7.66
N ASP A 127 1.61 -6.89 -7.89
CA ASP A 127 2.64 -7.10 -6.88
C ASP A 127 3.70 -5.99 -6.92
N PRO A 128 3.78 -5.10 -5.92
CA PRO A 128 4.77 -4.02 -5.90
C PRO A 128 6.21 -4.49 -6.02
N SER A 129 6.52 -5.71 -5.55
CA SER A 129 7.87 -6.29 -5.60
C SER A 129 8.34 -6.66 -7.01
N GLN A 130 7.46 -6.64 -8.03
CA GLN A 130 7.83 -6.88 -9.42
C GLN A 130 8.60 -5.71 -10.06
N ALA A 131 8.60 -4.54 -9.43
CA ALA A 131 9.29 -3.36 -9.93
C ALA A 131 9.97 -2.58 -8.80
N LEU A 132 11.06 -1.89 -9.14
CA LEU A 132 11.70 -0.97 -8.21
C LEU A 132 10.86 0.31 -8.07
N PRO A 133 10.81 0.91 -6.87
CA PRO A 133 10.14 2.18 -6.68
C PRO A 133 10.83 3.30 -7.49
N LYS A 134 10.04 4.22 -8.03
CA LYS A 134 10.54 5.45 -8.67
C LYS A 134 10.90 6.54 -7.66
N VAL A 135 10.52 6.34 -6.42
CA VAL A 135 10.88 7.19 -5.28
C VAL A 135 12.22 6.73 -4.72
N ASN A 136 13.10 7.67 -4.35
CA ASN A 136 14.36 7.32 -3.72
C ASN A 136 14.09 6.47 -2.46
N LYS A 137 14.81 5.35 -2.32
CA LYS A 137 14.63 4.41 -1.19
C LYS A 137 14.78 5.07 0.18
N ASP A 138 15.62 6.10 0.29
CA ASP A 138 15.83 6.83 1.54
C ASP A 138 14.59 7.65 1.94
N ASN A 139 13.67 7.90 1.01
CA ASN A 139 12.41 8.59 1.22
C ASN A 139 11.23 7.60 1.38
N ILE A 140 11.50 6.31 1.55
CA ILE A 140 10.50 5.28 1.76
C ILE A 140 10.60 4.77 3.19
N LEU A 141 9.47 4.78 3.91
CA LEU A 141 9.30 4.16 5.22
C LEU A 141 8.30 3.01 5.10
N LEU A 142 8.76 1.82 5.44
CA LEU A 142 7.93 0.63 5.54
C LEU A 142 7.73 0.27 7.01
N ILE A 143 6.48 0.15 7.46
CA ILE A 143 6.14 -0.21 8.84
C ILE A 143 5.40 -1.53 8.83
N SER A 144 5.93 -2.54 9.55
CA SER A 144 5.33 -3.88 9.64
C SER A 144 5.05 -4.26 11.09
N ALA A 145 4.05 -5.09 11.33
CA ALA A 145 3.75 -5.67 12.63
C ALA A 145 4.30 -7.11 12.72
N LYS A 146 4.97 -7.44 13.83
CA LYS A 146 5.64 -8.74 14.00
C LYS A 146 4.69 -9.92 14.14
N HIS A 147 3.48 -9.68 14.64
CA HIS A 147 2.48 -10.70 14.95
C HIS A 147 1.21 -10.47 14.10
N ASP A 148 1.39 -9.93 12.90
CA ASP A 148 0.28 -9.68 11.98
C ASP A 148 -0.21 -11.00 11.39
N GLN A 149 -1.50 -11.27 11.54
CA GLN A 149 -2.17 -12.45 10.96
C GLN A 149 -2.91 -12.12 9.66
N TYR A 150 -2.99 -10.82 9.32
CA TYR A 150 -3.63 -10.34 8.11
C TYR A 150 -2.59 -10.09 7.01
N ILE A 151 -1.39 -9.69 7.42
CA ILE A 151 -0.25 -9.47 6.53
C ILE A 151 0.91 -10.31 7.04
N ASP A 152 1.28 -11.35 6.32
CA ASP A 152 2.41 -12.19 6.68
C ASP A 152 3.71 -11.39 6.61
N LEU A 153 4.47 -11.42 7.70
CA LEU A 153 5.74 -10.72 7.78
C LEU A 153 6.73 -11.17 6.68
N LYS A 154 6.67 -12.44 6.27
CA LYS A 154 7.51 -12.96 5.17
C LYS A 154 7.21 -12.28 3.84
N ASP A 155 5.96 -11.93 3.59
CA ASP A 155 5.57 -11.22 2.37
C ASP A 155 6.00 -9.74 2.42
N ALA A 156 5.92 -9.13 3.60
CA ALA A 156 6.45 -7.79 3.84
C ALA A 156 8.00 -7.76 3.78
N ASP A 157 8.69 -8.82 4.26
CA ASP A 157 10.14 -8.99 4.13
C ASP A 157 10.56 -9.09 2.66
N TYR A 158 9.80 -9.84 1.87
CA TYR A 158 10.06 -9.99 0.43
C TYR A 158 10.06 -8.64 -0.30
N LEU A 159 9.05 -7.80 -0.06
CA LEU A 159 9.03 -6.45 -0.63
C LEU A 159 10.22 -5.60 -0.16
N TRP A 160 10.50 -5.60 1.14
CA TRP A 160 11.59 -4.82 1.71
C TRP A 160 12.94 -5.19 1.10
N GLU A 161 13.20 -6.48 0.90
CA GLU A 161 14.43 -6.97 0.24
C GLU A 161 14.46 -6.59 -1.24
N SER A 162 13.36 -6.81 -1.96
CA SER A 162 13.22 -6.48 -3.39
C SER A 162 13.48 -5.00 -3.68
N TRP A 163 13.14 -4.12 -2.73
CA TRP A 163 13.33 -2.68 -2.86
C TRP A 163 14.70 -2.17 -2.33
N GLY A 164 15.63 -3.08 -2.06
CA GLY A 164 16.97 -2.73 -1.59
C GLY A 164 17.00 -2.18 -0.17
N LYS A 165 16.11 -2.68 0.68
CA LYS A 165 16.06 -2.43 2.13
C LYS A 165 15.89 -0.94 2.49
N PRO A 166 14.79 -0.28 2.11
CA PRO A 166 14.46 1.07 2.57
C PRO A 166 14.30 1.12 4.09
N THR A 167 14.13 2.32 4.66
CA THR A 167 13.90 2.46 6.11
C THR A 167 12.71 1.62 6.55
N ARG A 168 12.89 0.84 7.62
CA ARG A 168 11.85 -0.05 8.14
C ARG A 168 11.70 0.03 9.65
N TYR A 169 10.46 0.07 10.13
CA TYR A 169 10.13 -0.09 11.54
C TYR A 169 9.30 -1.35 11.76
N LEU A 170 9.68 -2.13 12.80
CA LEU A 170 8.98 -3.34 13.20
C LEU A 170 8.28 -3.11 14.53
N TYR A 171 6.96 -3.19 14.53
CA TYR A 171 6.13 -3.03 15.71
C TYR A 171 5.81 -4.38 16.36
N ASN A 172 5.94 -4.45 17.67
CA ASN A 172 5.62 -5.65 18.44
C ASN A 172 4.11 -5.74 18.73
N CYS A 173 3.33 -5.87 17.67
CA CYS A 173 1.86 -5.98 17.73
C CYS A 173 1.34 -6.82 16.55
N GLY A 174 0.05 -7.14 16.55
CA GLY A 174 -0.68 -7.66 15.39
C GLY A 174 -1.36 -6.55 14.60
N HIS A 175 -2.09 -6.89 13.53
CA HIS A 175 -2.74 -5.93 12.63
C HIS A 175 -3.66 -4.94 13.39
N SER A 176 -4.58 -5.46 14.19
CA SER A 176 -5.48 -4.64 15.01
C SER A 176 -4.76 -3.85 16.12
N GLY A 177 -3.50 -4.19 16.40
CA GLY A 177 -2.65 -3.47 17.36
C GLY A 177 -2.32 -2.04 16.95
N ILE A 178 -2.61 -1.65 15.71
CA ILE A 178 -2.48 -0.27 15.22
C ILE A 178 -3.21 0.74 16.14
N VAL A 179 -4.34 0.36 16.69
CA VAL A 179 -5.13 1.21 17.60
C VAL A 179 -4.36 1.51 18.88
N LEU A 180 -3.67 0.51 19.42
CA LEU A 180 -2.85 0.65 20.64
C LEU A 180 -1.56 1.42 20.37
N CYS A 181 -0.96 1.23 19.22
CA CYS A 181 0.30 1.85 18.82
C CYS A 181 0.13 3.22 18.15
N ARG A 182 -1.11 3.71 17.98
CA ARG A 182 -1.43 4.89 17.13
C ARG A 182 -0.58 6.13 17.40
N LYS A 183 -0.32 6.46 18.68
CA LYS A 183 0.49 7.63 19.05
C LYS A 183 1.94 7.48 18.61
N LYS A 184 2.53 6.31 18.90
CA LYS A 184 3.91 6.02 18.49
C LYS A 184 4.01 6.01 16.98
N LEU A 185 3.08 5.35 16.30
CA LEU A 185 3.02 5.25 14.84
C LEU A 185 2.93 6.63 14.18
N ALA A 186 2.05 7.50 14.70
CA ALA A 186 1.94 8.88 14.22
C ALA A 186 3.24 9.67 14.41
N ASN A 187 3.86 9.56 15.59
CA ASN A 187 5.13 10.25 15.87
C ASN A 187 6.27 9.75 14.96
N ASP A 188 6.43 8.44 14.82
CA ASP A 188 7.48 7.85 13.98
C ASP A 188 7.28 8.26 12.51
N THR A 189 6.03 8.21 12.02
CA THR A 189 5.67 8.63 10.65
C THR A 189 5.96 10.11 10.44
N LEU A 190 5.50 10.98 11.33
CA LEU A 190 5.71 12.42 11.22
C LEU A 190 7.18 12.82 11.34
N SER A 191 7.93 12.16 12.22
CA SER A 191 9.38 12.40 12.35
C SER A 191 10.12 12.03 11.06
N PHE A 192 9.85 10.85 10.51
CA PHE A 192 10.43 10.44 9.23
C PHE A 192 10.11 11.43 8.11
N ILE A 193 8.84 11.82 7.97
CA ILE A 193 8.42 12.78 6.93
C ILE A 193 9.14 14.11 7.11
N ARG A 194 9.19 14.65 8.33
CA ARG A 194 9.85 15.94 8.61
C ARG A 194 11.33 15.91 8.25
N GLU A 195 12.04 14.87 8.62
CA GLU A 195 13.46 14.69 8.30
C GLU A 195 13.68 14.74 6.77
N ARG A 196 12.86 14.06 5.99
CA ARG A 196 13.01 13.99 4.52
C ARG A 196 12.66 15.29 3.82
N ILE A 197 11.63 16.00 4.30
CA ILE A 197 11.25 17.31 3.73
C ILE A 197 12.31 18.39 4.04
N HIS A 198 12.94 18.35 5.22
CA HIS A 198 13.92 19.36 5.62
C HIS A 198 15.28 19.14 4.95
N THR A 199 15.69 17.90 4.73
CA THR A 199 16.94 17.56 4.03
C THR A 199 16.89 17.87 2.53
N GLY A 200 15.70 17.96 1.94
CA GLY A 200 15.49 18.29 0.52
C GLY A 200 15.54 19.81 0.19
N LYS A 201 15.75 20.70 1.15
CA LYS A 201 16.02 22.12 0.84
C LYS A 201 17.48 22.27 0.43
N PRO A 202 17.79 22.82 -0.79
CA PRO A 202 19.16 23.16 -1.14
C PRO A 202 19.71 24.11 -0.08
N GLY A 203 20.90 23.77 0.41
CA GLY A 203 21.49 24.39 1.58
C GLY A 203 21.41 25.92 1.61
N SER A 204 20.98 26.45 2.74
CA SER A 204 21.38 27.78 3.16
C SER A 204 22.90 27.76 3.33
N VAL A 205 23.59 28.29 2.33
CA VAL A 205 24.99 28.68 2.49
C VAL A 205 25.03 29.72 3.60
N HIS A 206 25.51 29.35 4.77
CA HIS A 206 25.93 30.31 5.77
C HIS A 206 27.18 31.01 5.23
N LEU A 207 27.02 32.26 4.80
CA LEU A 207 28.09 33.20 4.63
C LEU A 207 28.57 33.68 6.02
#